data_77abf08182b196235ae7c06048c742dc
#
_entry.id   77abf08182b196235ae7c06048c742dc
#
_cell.length_a   1.000
_cell.length_b   1.000
_cell.length_c   1.000
_cell.angle_alpha   90.00
_cell.angle_beta   90.00
_cell.angle_gamma   90.00
#
_symmetry.space_group_name_H-M   'P 1'
#
loop_
_entity.id
_entity.type
_entity.pdbx_description
1 polymer ?
#
loop_
_entity_poly.entity_id
_entity_poly.type
_entity_poly.pdbx_seq_one_letter_code
_entity_poly.pdbx_strand_id
1 'polypeptide(L)'
;PDEYEQIATLGNDASPVITGDAAFHQSWNNFGTIGANAGNDTLELLVPPVKKAGEKALWYKPGMFFSVSETSKVKDAAAAFISWFLNSDEANDIMLGERGTPSASNSRDHLTSSGALTQKQVEMFDFVSDAADYCGDTPPPDPSAISEINTQFKNIAYCVFYGQDTPAEAAQQFYDEANNILATNN
;
A
#
# COMPACT_ATOMS: atom_id res chain seq x y z
N PRO A 1 6.90 -6.60 -22.50
CA PRO A 1 7.60 -7.45 -21.54
C PRO A 1 8.82 -6.75 -20.96
N ASP A 2 9.73 -6.23 -21.81
CA ASP A 2 10.98 -5.61 -21.38
C ASP A 2 10.79 -4.41 -20.45
N GLU A 3 9.81 -3.55 -20.71
CA GLU A 3 9.45 -2.43 -19.84
C GLU A 3 8.98 -2.90 -18.46
N TYR A 4 8.19 -3.97 -18.40
CA TYR A 4 7.72 -4.53 -17.14
C TYR A 4 8.88 -5.12 -16.31
N GLU A 5 9.84 -5.76 -16.94
CA GLU A 5 11.04 -6.26 -16.26
C GLU A 5 11.93 -5.14 -15.74
N GLN A 6 12.03 -4.03 -16.48
CA GLN A 6 12.74 -2.84 -16.02
C GLN A 6 12.11 -2.28 -14.75
N ILE A 7 10.78 -2.11 -14.72
CA ILE A 7 10.06 -1.64 -13.53
C ILE A 7 10.27 -2.60 -12.35
N ALA A 8 10.15 -3.91 -12.59
CA ALA A 8 10.36 -4.93 -11.56
C ALA A 8 11.79 -4.93 -10.99
N THR A 9 12.77 -4.50 -11.77
CA THR A 9 14.19 -4.42 -11.39
C THR A 9 14.56 -3.09 -10.75
N LEU A 10 14.08 -1.97 -11.31
CA LEU A 10 14.42 -0.62 -10.88
C LEU A 10 13.51 -0.08 -9.76
N GLY A 11 12.39 -0.76 -9.50
CA GLY A 11 11.45 -0.37 -8.46
C GLY A 11 10.46 0.71 -8.89
N ASN A 12 9.79 1.28 -7.89
CA ASN A 12 8.69 2.24 -8.13
C ASN A 12 9.11 3.49 -8.88
N ASP A 13 10.35 3.94 -8.75
CA ASP A 13 10.88 5.15 -9.41
C ASP A 13 10.85 5.04 -10.95
N ALA A 14 10.90 3.80 -11.47
CA ALA A 14 10.78 3.52 -12.90
C ALA A 14 9.33 3.27 -13.35
N SER A 15 8.34 3.52 -12.49
CA SER A 15 6.94 3.38 -12.88
C SER A 15 6.57 4.31 -14.02
N PRO A 16 5.85 3.85 -15.06
CA PRO A 16 5.49 4.65 -16.21
C PRO A 16 4.72 5.94 -15.89
N VAL A 17 3.97 5.98 -14.79
CA VAL A 17 3.31 7.23 -14.36
C VAL A 17 4.33 8.24 -13.81
N ILE A 18 5.42 7.79 -13.21
CA ILE A 18 6.49 8.66 -12.70
C ILE A 18 7.35 9.17 -13.85
N THR A 19 7.66 8.31 -14.81
CA THR A 19 8.44 8.69 -16.03
C THR A 19 7.63 9.49 -17.04
N GLY A 20 6.30 9.54 -16.90
CA GLY A 20 5.41 10.27 -17.82
C GLY A 20 4.89 9.45 -18.99
N ASP A 21 5.16 8.13 -19.00
CA ASP A 21 4.73 7.23 -20.07
C ASP A 21 3.32 6.68 -19.87
N ALA A 22 2.73 6.87 -18.67
CA ALA A 22 1.35 6.51 -18.36
C ALA A 22 0.62 7.65 -17.66
N ALA A 23 -0.68 7.79 -17.96
CA ALA A 23 -1.53 8.82 -17.35
C ALA A 23 -2.07 8.43 -15.97
N PHE A 24 -2.20 7.14 -15.68
CA PHE A 24 -2.79 6.62 -14.44
C PHE A 24 -2.02 5.40 -13.93
N HIS A 25 -1.99 5.29 -12.60
CA HIS A 25 -1.46 4.13 -11.90
C HIS A 25 -2.31 3.85 -10.66
N GLN A 26 -2.63 2.59 -10.43
CA GLN A 26 -3.31 2.17 -9.21
C GLN A 26 -2.26 1.73 -8.18
N SER A 27 -2.23 2.41 -7.05
CA SER A 27 -1.24 2.15 -6.00
C SER A 27 -1.74 2.56 -4.62
N TRP A 28 -0.86 2.56 -3.65
CA TRP A 28 -1.10 3.07 -2.31
C TRP A 28 -0.99 4.60 -2.27
N ASN A 29 -1.58 5.22 -1.25
CA ASN A 29 -1.62 6.67 -1.09
C ASN A 29 -0.23 7.36 -1.00
N ASN A 30 0.82 6.63 -0.63
CA ASN A 30 2.18 7.15 -0.59
C ASN A 30 2.85 7.28 -1.96
N PHE A 31 2.17 6.90 -3.05
CA PHE A 31 2.77 6.92 -4.38
C PHE A 31 3.08 8.35 -4.87
N GLY A 32 2.32 9.35 -4.43
CA GLY A 32 2.62 10.75 -4.69
C GLY A 32 3.97 11.22 -4.11
N THR A 33 4.30 10.77 -2.89
CA THR A 33 5.59 11.08 -2.27
C THR A 33 6.75 10.33 -2.94
N ILE A 34 6.51 9.09 -3.38
CA ILE A 34 7.50 8.34 -4.18
C ILE A 34 7.80 9.06 -5.48
N GLY A 35 6.78 9.52 -6.20
CA GLY A 35 6.95 10.29 -7.44
C GLY A 35 7.74 11.57 -7.23
N ALA A 36 7.41 12.35 -6.20
CA ALA A 36 8.12 13.59 -5.88
C ALA A 36 9.60 13.33 -5.56
N ASN A 37 9.92 12.28 -4.80
CA ASN A 37 11.28 11.88 -4.50
C ASN A 37 12.06 11.43 -5.75
N ALA A 38 11.37 10.85 -6.73
CA ALA A 38 11.91 10.49 -8.03
C ALA A 38 11.97 11.67 -9.05
N GLY A 39 11.58 12.88 -8.62
CA GLY A 39 11.63 14.09 -9.43
C GLY A 39 10.34 14.42 -10.19
N ASN A 40 9.25 13.72 -9.96
CA ASN A 40 7.94 14.02 -10.50
C ASN A 40 6.95 14.39 -9.38
N ASP A 41 6.77 15.66 -9.12
CA ASP A 41 5.87 16.22 -8.10
C ASP A 41 4.47 16.55 -8.65
N THR A 42 4.20 16.24 -9.92
CA THR A 42 2.92 16.54 -10.58
C THR A 42 1.85 15.48 -10.36
N LEU A 43 2.19 14.36 -9.74
CA LEU A 43 1.25 13.28 -9.48
C LEU A 43 0.20 13.69 -8.45
N GLU A 44 -1.06 13.40 -8.75
CA GLU A 44 -2.20 13.65 -7.87
C GLU A 44 -2.82 12.34 -7.39
N LEU A 45 -3.33 12.33 -6.16
CA LEU A 45 -4.10 11.22 -5.61
C LEU A 45 -5.57 11.40 -5.97
N LEU A 46 -6.15 10.39 -6.60
CA LEU A 46 -7.55 10.41 -7.03
C LEU A 46 -8.28 9.16 -6.52
N VAL A 47 -9.54 9.33 -6.17
CA VAL A 47 -10.43 8.19 -5.90
C VAL A 47 -10.71 7.50 -7.23
N PRO A 48 -10.50 6.17 -7.34
CA PRO A 48 -10.75 5.46 -8.59
C PRO A 48 -12.25 5.49 -8.95
N PRO A 49 -12.57 5.49 -10.26
CA PRO A 49 -13.95 5.47 -10.70
C PRO A 49 -14.66 4.19 -10.29
N VAL A 50 -15.94 4.29 -9.97
CA VAL A 50 -16.81 3.17 -9.61
C VAL A 50 -17.87 2.95 -10.69
N LYS A 51 -18.38 1.72 -10.80
CA LYS A 51 -19.40 1.37 -11.79
C LYS A 51 -20.75 2.00 -11.51
N LYS A 52 -21.09 2.17 -10.23
CA LYS A 52 -22.35 2.79 -9.79
C LYS A 52 -22.06 3.82 -8.70
N ALA A 53 -22.81 4.90 -8.71
CA ALA A 53 -22.76 5.91 -7.67
C ALA A 53 -23.01 5.28 -6.29
N GLY A 54 -22.18 5.61 -5.31
CA GLY A 54 -22.26 5.09 -3.94
C GLY A 54 -21.53 3.76 -3.70
N GLU A 55 -20.97 3.11 -4.73
CA GLU A 55 -20.08 1.99 -4.53
C GLU A 55 -18.76 2.45 -3.85
N LYS A 56 -18.19 1.59 -3.02
CA LYS A 56 -16.93 1.85 -2.31
C LYS A 56 -15.77 1.29 -3.13
N ALA A 57 -14.87 2.17 -3.56
CA ALA A 57 -13.74 1.82 -4.42
C ALA A 57 -12.44 1.62 -3.63
N LEU A 58 -12.40 2.05 -2.38
CA LEU A 58 -11.22 2.05 -1.53
C LEU A 58 -11.47 1.28 -0.24
N TRP A 59 -10.40 0.99 0.47
CA TRP A 59 -10.40 0.50 1.85
C TRP A 59 -9.14 0.97 2.57
N TYR A 60 -9.23 1.09 3.89
CA TYR A 60 -8.04 1.32 4.70
C TYR A 60 -7.33 0.00 4.97
N LYS A 61 -6.09 -0.09 4.54
CA LYS A 61 -5.22 -1.21 4.90
C LYS A 61 -4.24 -0.77 5.97
N PRO A 62 -4.21 -1.43 7.14
CA PRO A 62 -3.14 -1.20 8.10
C PRO A 62 -1.80 -1.52 7.45
N GLY A 63 -0.91 -0.54 7.37
CA GLY A 63 0.38 -0.71 6.69
C GLY A 63 1.39 -1.47 7.52
N MET A 64 1.44 -1.17 8.82
CA MET A 64 2.37 -1.76 9.77
C MET A 64 1.72 -1.96 11.13
N PHE A 65 2.22 -2.95 11.87
CA PHE A 65 1.76 -3.26 13.21
C PHE A 65 2.95 -3.30 14.17
N PHE A 66 2.73 -2.81 15.38
CA PHE A 66 3.56 -3.13 16.52
C PHE A 66 2.96 -4.32 17.25
N SER A 67 3.80 -5.25 17.66
CA SER A 67 3.37 -6.42 18.39
C SER A 67 4.26 -6.66 19.61
N VAL A 68 3.66 -7.06 20.71
CA VAL A 68 4.39 -7.47 21.93
C VAL A 68 4.44 -8.98 21.97
N SER A 69 5.65 -9.55 22.09
CA SER A 69 5.81 -11.00 22.20
C SER A 69 5.04 -11.54 23.39
N GLU A 70 4.33 -12.67 23.19
CA GLU A 70 3.63 -13.35 24.28
C GLU A 70 4.55 -13.76 25.43
N THR A 71 5.80 -14.06 25.14
CA THR A 71 6.82 -14.45 26.15
C THR A 71 7.52 -13.27 26.82
N SER A 72 7.21 -12.03 26.43
CA SER A 72 7.81 -10.83 27.03
C SER A 72 7.53 -10.77 28.54
N LYS A 73 8.57 -10.42 29.29
CA LYS A 73 8.48 -10.20 30.75
C LYS A 73 8.16 -8.76 31.13
N VAL A 74 8.10 -7.85 30.13
CA VAL A 74 7.89 -6.41 30.29
C VAL A 74 6.76 -5.91 29.38
N LYS A 75 5.66 -6.65 29.31
CA LYS A 75 4.54 -6.37 28.39
C LYS A 75 3.96 -4.96 28.59
N ASP A 76 3.81 -4.53 29.86
CA ASP A 76 3.26 -3.21 30.17
C ASP A 76 4.18 -2.07 29.68
N ALA A 77 5.50 -2.23 29.87
CA ALA A 77 6.47 -1.25 29.36
C ALA A 77 6.48 -1.21 27.83
N ALA A 78 6.38 -2.36 27.18
CA ALA A 78 6.28 -2.43 25.71
C ALA A 78 4.99 -1.78 25.21
N ALA A 79 3.87 -2.03 25.84
CA ALA A 79 2.60 -1.39 25.50
C ALA A 79 2.64 0.14 25.70
N ALA A 80 3.26 0.60 26.81
CA ALA A 80 3.47 2.01 27.07
C ALA A 80 4.34 2.68 26.00
N PHE A 81 5.42 2.03 25.58
CA PHE A 81 6.26 2.50 24.46
C PHE A 81 5.49 2.60 23.16
N ILE A 82 4.71 1.57 22.79
CA ILE A 82 3.89 1.58 21.58
C ILE A 82 2.88 2.73 21.63
N SER A 83 2.22 2.92 22.76
CA SER A 83 1.27 4.02 22.96
C SER A 83 1.94 5.38 22.80
N TRP A 84 3.11 5.57 23.41
CA TRP A 84 3.88 6.80 23.24
C TRP A 84 4.29 7.01 21.79
N PHE A 85 4.86 5.98 21.14
CA PHE A 85 5.31 6.07 19.75
C PHE A 85 4.20 6.47 18.78
N LEU A 86 2.99 5.94 18.97
CA LEU A 86 1.87 6.22 18.08
C LEU A 86 1.20 7.57 18.33
N ASN A 87 1.24 8.10 19.56
CA ASN A 87 0.42 9.22 19.96
C ASN A 87 1.18 10.48 20.40
N SER A 88 2.50 10.40 20.64
CA SER A 88 3.25 11.57 21.07
C SER A 88 3.66 12.44 19.89
N ASP A 89 3.58 13.76 20.08
CA ASP A 89 4.05 14.72 19.09
C ASP A 89 5.55 14.54 18.82
N GLU A 90 6.36 14.32 19.87
CA GLU A 90 7.80 14.10 19.74
C GLU A 90 8.15 12.92 18.81
N ALA A 91 7.49 11.78 18.95
CA ALA A 91 7.73 10.64 18.08
C ALA A 91 7.27 10.93 16.64
N ASN A 92 6.12 11.58 16.48
CA ASN A 92 5.59 11.93 15.18
C ASN A 92 6.43 13.00 14.48
N ASP A 93 6.99 13.98 15.18
CA ASP A 93 7.93 14.98 14.65
C ASP A 93 9.22 14.36 14.10
N ILE A 94 9.67 13.27 14.70
CA ILE A 94 10.83 12.51 14.20
C ILE A 94 10.45 11.68 12.97
N MET A 95 9.28 11.05 13.01
CA MET A 95 8.85 10.11 11.96
C MET A 95 8.30 10.78 10.69
N LEU A 96 7.69 11.96 10.81
CA LEU A 96 7.12 12.74 9.69
C LEU A 96 6.29 11.91 8.69
N GLY A 97 5.57 10.90 9.19
CA GLY A 97 4.80 10.00 8.32
C GLY A 97 5.61 9.01 7.49
N GLU A 98 6.91 8.82 7.78
CA GLU A 98 7.79 7.87 7.06
C GLU A 98 7.24 6.43 7.07
N ARG A 99 6.53 6.05 8.12
CA ARG A 99 5.88 4.74 8.25
C ARG A 99 4.42 4.73 7.79
N GLY A 100 4.03 5.70 6.98
CA GLY A 100 2.67 5.92 6.49
C GLY A 100 1.92 6.97 7.32
N THR A 101 0.73 7.31 6.86
CA THR A 101 -0.15 8.26 7.53
C THR A 101 -0.46 7.78 8.95
N PRO A 102 -0.23 8.59 10.00
CA PRO A 102 -0.53 8.21 11.39
C PRO A 102 -2.00 7.81 11.54
N SER A 103 -2.27 6.74 12.29
CA SER A 103 -3.62 6.28 12.57
C SER A 103 -4.39 7.22 13.51
N ALA A 104 -3.69 7.87 14.43
CA ALA A 104 -4.27 8.84 15.36
C ALA A 104 -4.53 10.19 14.66
N SER A 105 -5.76 10.71 14.76
CA SER A 105 -6.13 11.98 14.13
C SER A 105 -5.36 13.17 14.71
N ASN A 106 -5.18 13.20 16.03
CA ASN A 106 -4.39 14.24 16.69
C ASN A 106 -2.95 14.32 16.19
N SER A 107 -2.32 13.17 15.89
CA SER A 107 -0.97 13.13 15.31
C SER A 107 -0.94 13.66 13.88
N ARG A 108 -1.97 13.37 13.08
CA ARG A 108 -2.11 13.96 11.73
C ARG A 108 -2.29 15.48 11.80
N ASP A 109 -3.20 15.95 12.66
CA ASP A 109 -3.47 17.38 12.83
C ASP A 109 -2.21 18.14 13.32
N HIS A 110 -1.48 17.55 14.27
CA HIS A 110 -0.20 18.08 14.75
C HIS A 110 0.81 18.21 13.59
N LEU A 111 1.07 17.14 12.88
CA LEU A 111 2.04 17.15 11.79
C LEU A 111 1.65 18.10 10.66
N THR A 112 0.39 18.13 10.26
CA THR A 112 -0.09 19.03 9.21
C THR A 112 0.07 20.50 9.63
N SER A 113 -0.17 20.83 10.90
CA SER A 113 -0.03 22.19 11.42
C SER A 113 1.41 22.59 11.73
N SER A 114 2.33 21.65 11.89
CA SER A 114 3.74 21.91 12.24
C SER A 114 4.53 22.62 11.14
N GLY A 115 4.12 22.47 9.89
CA GLY A 115 4.85 22.95 8.71
C GLY A 115 6.12 22.14 8.37
N ALA A 116 6.33 21.01 9.04
CA ALA A 116 7.49 20.14 8.80
C ALA A 116 7.30 19.17 7.63
N LEU A 117 6.04 18.92 7.21
CA LEU A 117 5.72 18.04 6.10
C LEU A 117 5.96 18.73 4.76
N THR A 118 6.39 17.97 3.78
CA THR A 118 6.35 18.39 2.37
C THR A 118 4.91 18.53 1.88
N GLN A 119 4.69 19.29 0.81
CA GLN A 119 3.37 19.45 0.22
C GLN A 119 2.73 18.08 -0.13
N LYS A 120 3.51 17.15 -0.68
CA LYS A 120 3.02 15.80 -1.02
C LYS A 120 2.67 14.94 0.19
N GLN A 121 3.33 15.13 1.32
CA GLN A 121 2.94 14.46 2.57
C GLN A 121 1.64 15.05 3.13
N VAL A 122 1.44 16.36 3.04
CA VAL A 122 0.17 16.99 3.41
C VAL A 122 -0.96 16.46 2.53
N GLU A 123 -0.80 16.47 1.21
CA GLU A 123 -1.77 15.92 0.24
C GLU A 123 -2.10 14.44 0.55
N MET A 124 -1.10 13.64 0.92
CA MET A 124 -1.30 12.23 1.31
C MET A 124 -2.15 12.11 2.58
N PHE A 125 -1.94 12.97 3.58
CA PHE A 125 -2.71 12.94 4.84
C PHE A 125 -4.14 13.41 4.62
N ASP A 126 -4.33 14.49 3.85
CA ASP A 126 -5.64 15.02 3.49
C ASP A 126 -6.44 13.99 2.69
N PHE A 127 -5.80 13.34 1.70
CA PHE A 127 -6.43 12.28 0.91
C PHE A 127 -6.95 11.14 1.78
N VAL A 128 -6.22 10.71 2.82
CA VAL A 128 -6.70 9.67 3.73
C VAL A 128 -7.98 10.10 4.45
N SER A 129 -8.09 11.37 4.82
CA SER A 129 -9.28 11.90 5.47
C SER A 129 -10.46 12.03 4.48
N ASP A 130 -10.20 12.59 3.31
CA ASP A 130 -11.22 12.83 2.26
C ASP A 130 -11.72 11.53 1.64
N ALA A 131 -10.87 10.51 1.56
CA ALA A 131 -11.22 9.21 1.01
C ALA A 131 -12.14 8.37 1.93
N ALA A 132 -12.37 8.78 3.17
CA ALA A 132 -13.16 8.02 4.15
C ALA A 132 -14.55 7.65 3.61
N ASP A 133 -15.22 8.58 2.94
CA ASP A 133 -16.55 8.34 2.36
C ASP A 133 -16.56 7.37 1.18
N TYR A 134 -15.40 7.07 0.61
CA TYR A 134 -15.21 6.15 -0.51
C TYR A 134 -14.64 4.80 -0.07
N CYS A 135 -14.34 4.64 1.22
CA CYS A 135 -13.85 3.39 1.78
C CYS A 135 -14.98 2.45 2.17
N GLY A 136 -14.82 1.18 1.81
CA GLY A 136 -15.61 0.07 2.33
C GLY A 136 -14.93 -0.59 3.54
N ASP A 137 -15.45 -1.74 3.94
CA ASP A 137 -14.89 -2.53 5.03
C ASP A 137 -13.45 -2.96 4.70
N THR A 138 -12.61 -2.95 5.72
CA THR A 138 -11.24 -3.49 5.59
C THR A 138 -11.32 -5.00 5.32
N PRO A 139 -10.69 -5.50 4.25
CA PRO A 139 -10.63 -6.93 3.99
C PRO A 139 -10.00 -7.70 5.16
N PRO A 140 -10.34 -8.98 5.34
CA PRO A 140 -9.65 -9.80 6.31
C PRO A 140 -8.15 -9.88 6.00
N PRO A 141 -7.30 -10.19 6.98
CA PRO A 141 -5.87 -10.41 6.74
C PRO A 141 -5.64 -11.44 5.63
N ASP A 142 -4.59 -11.21 4.86
CA ASP A 142 -4.17 -12.16 3.84
C ASP A 142 -3.87 -13.54 4.47
N PRO A 143 -4.15 -14.65 3.77
CA PRO A 143 -3.78 -15.98 4.25
C PRO A 143 -2.25 -16.13 4.35
N SER A 144 -1.79 -17.05 5.20
CA SER A 144 -0.34 -17.28 5.43
C SER A 144 0.44 -17.57 4.14
N ALA A 145 -0.21 -18.19 3.14
CA ALA A 145 0.38 -18.55 1.86
C ALA A 145 0.36 -17.43 0.80
N ILE A 146 -0.07 -16.19 1.13
CA ILE A 146 -0.24 -15.12 0.13
C ILE A 146 1.02 -14.82 -0.67
N SER A 147 2.19 -14.88 -0.04
CA SER A 147 3.47 -14.61 -0.72
C SER A 147 3.77 -15.63 -1.82
N GLU A 148 3.43 -16.90 -1.59
CA GLU A 148 3.57 -17.97 -2.58
C GLU A 148 2.57 -17.79 -3.71
N ILE A 149 1.31 -17.50 -3.40
CA ILE A 149 0.25 -17.22 -4.37
C ILE A 149 0.64 -16.03 -5.28
N ASN A 150 1.13 -14.93 -4.70
CA ASN A 150 1.58 -13.77 -5.47
C ASN A 150 2.77 -14.11 -6.39
N THR A 151 3.68 -14.97 -5.94
CA THR A 151 4.80 -15.44 -6.76
C THR A 151 4.29 -16.26 -7.95
N GLN A 152 3.35 -17.17 -7.73
CA GLN A 152 2.76 -17.95 -8.80
C GLN A 152 1.96 -17.09 -9.78
N PHE A 153 1.17 -16.13 -9.27
CA PHE A 153 0.49 -15.17 -10.13
C PHE A 153 1.46 -14.45 -11.07
N LYS A 154 2.56 -13.94 -10.52
CA LYS A 154 3.60 -13.26 -11.31
C LYS A 154 4.19 -14.17 -12.39
N ASN A 155 4.58 -15.39 -12.02
CA ASN A 155 5.18 -16.36 -12.94
C ASN A 155 4.24 -16.72 -14.11
N ILE A 156 2.97 -16.96 -13.79
CA ILE A 156 1.95 -17.30 -14.79
C ILE A 156 1.64 -16.09 -15.69
N ALA A 157 1.57 -14.88 -15.11
CA ALA A 157 1.37 -13.66 -15.88
C ALA A 157 2.52 -13.42 -16.89
N TYR A 158 3.75 -13.77 -16.56
CA TYR A 158 4.87 -13.70 -17.50
C TYR A 158 4.65 -14.59 -18.71
N CYS A 159 4.09 -15.80 -18.56
CA CYS A 159 3.79 -16.69 -19.69
C CYS A 159 2.84 -16.02 -20.70
N VAL A 160 1.87 -15.21 -20.21
CA VAL A 160 1.00 -14.41 -21.08
C VAL A 160 1.77 -13.28 -21.75
N PHE A 161 2.59 -12.54 -21.01
CA PHE A 161 3.34 -11.40 -21.56
C PHE A 161 4.34 -11.82 -22.64
N TYR A 162 4.90 -13.02 -22.52
CA TYR A 162 5.81 -13.58 -23.52
C TYR A 162 5.12 -14.43 -24.60
N GLY A 163 3.78 -14.48 -24.59
CA GLY A 163 3.01 -15.20 -25.62
C GLY A 163 3.12 -16.72 -25.55
N GLN A 164 3.47 -17.26 -24.37
CA GLN A 164 3.54 -18.71 -24.13
C GLN A 164 2.15 -19.30 -23.84
N ASP A 165 1.31 -18.54 -23.12
CA ASP A 165 -0.05 -18.92 -22.76
C ASP A 165 -1.05 -17.85 -23.17
N THR A 166 -2.28 -18.26 -23.43
CA THR A 166 -3.40 -17.30 -23.55
C THR A 166 -3.84 -16.80 -22.17
N PRO A 167 -4.46 -15.60 -22.06
CA PRO A 167 -5.01 -15.13 -20.78
C PRO A 167 -6.00 -16.10 -20.13
N ALA A 168 -6.76 -16.84 -20.91
CA ALA A 168 -7.74 -17.81 -20.41
C ALA A 168 -7.08 -19.05 -19.79
N GLU A 169 -6.04 -19.59 -20.44
CA GLU A 169 -5.24 -20.72 -19.93
C GLU A 169 -4.51 -20.32 -18.65
N ALA A 170 -3.87 -19.16 -18.66
CA ALA A 170 -3.16 -18.61 -17.51
C ALA A 170 -4.11 -18.36 -16.31
N ALA A 171 -5.31 -17.85 -16.55
CA ALA A 171 -6.29 -17.64 -15.51
C ALA A 171 -6.75 -18.97 -14.87
N GLN A 172 -6.97 -20.00 -15.67
CA GLN A 172 -7.33 -21.32 -15.16
C GLN A 172 -6.17 -21.95 -14.37
N GLN A 173 -4.96 -21.89 -14.90
CA GLN A 173 -3.76 -22.37 -14.21
C GLN A 173 -3.56 -21.70 -12.87
N PHE A 174 -3.69 -20.36 -12.83
CA PHE A 174 -3.57 -19.62 -11.58
C PHE A 174 -4.66 -20.00 -10.55
N TYR A 175 -5.90 -20.18 -11.02
CA TYR A 175 -6.99 -20.59 -10.13
C TYR A 175 -6.71 -21.95 -9.49
N ASP A 176 -6.27 -22.92 -10.27
CA ASP A 176 -5.98 -24.28 -9.80
C ASP A 176 -4.78 -24.26 -8.84
N GLU A 177 -3.69 -23.56 -9.18
CA GLU A 177 -2.49 -23.46 -8.35
C GLU A 177 -2.76 -22.73 -7.03
N ALA A 178 -3.48 -21.61 -7.04
CA ALA A 178 -3.82 -20.88 -5.83
C ALA A 178 -4.67 -21.74 -4.86
N ASN A 179 -5.63 -22.52 -5.39
CA ASN A 179 -6.42 -23.42 -4.55
C ASN A 179 -5.57 -24.55 -3.96
N ASN A 180 -4.63 -25.12 -4.72
CA ASN A 180 -3.71 -26.12 -4.22
C ASN A 180 -2.83 -25.59 -3.09
N ILE A 181 -2.28 -24.37 -3.26
CA ILE A 181 -1.47 -23.71 -2.23
C ILE A 181 -2.30 -23.48 -0.95
N LEU A 182 -3.50 -22.95 -1.10
CA LEU A 182 -4.39 -22.71 0.04
C LEU A 182 -4.77 -24.02 0.75
N ALA A 183 -5.02 -25.09 0.02
CA ALA A 183 -5.38 -26.39 0.61
C ALA A 183 -4.23 -27.03 1.42
N THR A 184 -2.98 -26.78 1.03
CA THR A 184 -1.79 -27.33 1.68
C THR A 184 -1.29 -26.51 2.87
N ASN A 185 -1.73 -25.24 2.97
CA ASN A 185 -1.28 -24.30 4.02
C ASN A 185 -2.37 -23.94 5.04
N ASN A 186 -3.46 -24.70 5.10
CA ASN A 186 -4.54 -24.56 6.09
C ASN A 186 -4.33 -25.44 7.32
#